data_e5ec8c1cd6332d326daab30ec5853f5d
#
_entry.id   e5ec8c1cd6332d326daab30ec5853f5d
#
_cell.length_a   1.000
_cell.length_b   1.000
_cell.length_c   1.000
_cell.angle_alpha   90.00
_cell.angle_beta   90.00
_cell.angle_gamma   90.00
#
_symmetry.space_group_name_H-M   'P 1'
#
loop_
_entity.id
_entity.type
_entity.pdbx_description
1 polymer ?
#
loop_
_entity_poly.entity_id
_entity_poly.type
_entity_poly.pdbx_seq_one_letter_code
_entity_poly.pdbx_strand_id
1 'polypeptide(L)'
;TLQIFSVKVTGLSGGLKFPLDVYGMVAIRDNLDHNRNIIFHRKRDNCQTLTQEDLSLVLTGPVRAVDLLDPVIFEVELKVKSNIESQDRVLSLLAPPLDSPALIPDSCMFKKCYTSKLSTMELTVGHIFYSLEATISVKVIEGSWLEDSHGQFTASTDSIEDEKVVLLGFGDGKVPLDGDNILLSRSVVSAEYEEHLIVSVNTRQSKKAEDEAVEEHAVFTPLNMGRSYGELNVGFCKMQVTVAWSEALLLRSGMTMEVSL
;
A
#
# COMPACT_ATOMS: atom_id res chain seq x y z
N THR A 1 -11.11 6.11 -7.67
CA THR A 1 -10.48 6.02 -6.34
C THR A 1 -9.04 6.52 -6.37
N LEU A 2 -8.47 6.72 -5.17
CA LEU A 2 -7.05 7.05 -4.96
C LEU A 2 -6.28 5.81 -4.51
N GLN A 3 -5.31 5.37 -5.29
CA GLN A 3 -4.34 4.35 -4.91
C GLN A 3 -3.10 5.01 -4.31
N ILE A 4 -2.67 4.59 -3.11
CA ILE A 4 -1.44 5.07 -2.49
C ILE A 4 -0.32 4.05 -2.78
N PHE A 5 0.73 4.46 -3.48
CA PHE A 5 1.90 3.62 -3.75
C PHE A 5 2.95 3.76 -2.65
N SER A 6 3.37 4.98 -2.35
CA SER A 6 4.40 5.23 -1.33
C SER A 6 4.21 6.55 -0.60
N VAL A 7 4.72 6.60 0.63
CA VAL A 7 4.88 7.81 1.44
C VAL A 7 6.33 7.84 1.93
N LYS A 8 7.08 8.88 1.58
CA LYS A 8 8.52 9.02 1.88
C LYS A 8 8.82 10.29 2.65
N VAL A 9 9.83 10.23 3.51
CA VAL A 9 10.43 11.41 4.16
C VAL A 9 11.64 11.82 3.35
N THR A 10 11.50 12.74 2.39
CA THR A 10 12.53 13.11 1.42
C THR A 10 13.40 14.28 1.83
N GLY A 11 12.98 15.07 2.82
CA GLY A 11 13.75 16.21 3.31
C GLY A 11 13.70 16.32 4.82
N LEU A 12 14.81 16.73 5.42
CA LEU A 12 14.94 17.00 6.85
C LEU A 12 15.46 18.41 7.09
N SER A 13 15.00 19.05 8.17
CA SER A 13 15.46 20.35 8.63
C SER A 13 15.59 20.39 10.16
N GLY A 14 15.97 21.54 10.72
CA GLY A 14 16.08 21.72 12.16
C GLY A 14 17.15 20.83 12.82
N GLY A 15 18.19 20.44 12.08
CA GLY A 15 19.29 19.63 12.60
C GLY A 15 18.99 18.13 12.72
N LEU A 16 17.85 17.66 12.19
CA LEU A 16 17.60 16.22 12.09
C LEU A 16 18.49 15.58 11.02
N LYS A 17 18.93 14.36 11.28
CA LYS A 17 19.76 13.56 10.36
C LYS A 17 19.34 12.11 10.46
N PHE A 18 19.45 11.37 9.34
CA PHE A 18 19.28 9.93 9.34
C PHE A 18 20.44 9.22 10.08
N PRO A 19 20.21 8.03 10.70
CA PRO A 19 18.93 7.33 10.79
C PRO A 19 17.96 7.99 11.79
N LEU A 20 16.64 7.83 11.56
CA LEU A 20 15.59 8.34 12.43
C LEU A 20 14.61 7.22 12.80
N ASP A 21 14.34 7.07 14.08
CA ASP A 21 13.27 6.20 14.58
C ASP A 21 11.95 6.97 14.56
N VAL A 22 11.08 6.63 13.61
CA VAL A 22 9.84 7.35 13.31
C VAL A 22 8.62 6.56 13.78
N TYR A 23 7.71 7.24 14.42
CA TYR A 23 6.42 6.70 14.85
C TYR A 23 5.31 7.75 14.68
N GLY A 24 4.06 7.31 14.78
CA GLY A 24 2.89 8.15 14.60
C GLY A 24 1.97 7.61 13.53
N MET A 25 1.27 8.49 12.83
CA MET A 25 0.19 8.15 11.93
C MET A 25 0.27 8.94 10.63
N VAL A 26 -0.06 8.26 9.52
CA VAL A 26 -0.49 8.86 8.25
C VAL A 26 -1.87 8.32 7.93
N ALA A 27 -2.79 9.18 7.55
CA ALA A 27 -4.15 8.81 7.20
C ALA A 27 -4.68 9.64 6.03
N ILE A 28 -5.72 9.16 5.40
CA ILE A 28 -6.52 9.91 4.44
C ILE A 28 -7.96 9.97 4.94
N ARG A 29 -8.57 11.14 4.79
CA ARG A 29 -10.01 11.32 4.97
C ARG A 29 -10.64 11.67 3.64
N ASP A 30 -11.63 10.91 3.27
CA ASP A 30 -12.48 11.14 2.12
C ASP A 30 -13.92 11.43 2.56
N ASN A 31 -14.83 11.55 1.61
CA ASN A 31 -16.23 11.88 1.86
C ASN A 31 -17.13 10.65 2.06
N LEU A 32 -16.61 9.41 1.98
CA LEU A 32 -17.40 8.21 2.24
C LEU A 32 -17.82 8.12 3.70
N ASP A 33 -16.90 8.39 4.60
CA ASP A 33 -17.17 8.53 6.02
C ASP A 33 -16.24 9.58 6.65
N HIS A 34 -16.48 9.94 7.90
CA HIS A 34 -15.63 10.92 8.60
C HIS A 34 -14.45 10.30 9.34
N ASN A 35 -14.24 8.99 9.20
CA ASN A 35 -13.16 8.29 9.88
C ASN A 35 -11.85 8.41 9.10
N ARG A 36 -10.76 8.26 9.82
CA ARG A 36 -9.42 8.18 9.22
C ARG A 36 -9.22 6.82 8.56
N ASN A 37 -8.98 6.81 7.28
CA ASN A 37 -8.48 5.64 6.59
C ASN A 37 -6.96 5.59 6.78
N ILE A 38 -6.51 4.74 7.71
CA ILE A 38 -5.12 4.70 8.17
C ILE A 38 -4.24 4.09 7.08
N ILE A 39 -3.18 4.81 6.69
CA ILE A 39 -2.20 4.41 5.69
C ILE A 39 -0.92 3.87 6.36
N PHE A 40 -0.51 4.51 7.45
CA PHE A 40 0.62 4.12 8.28
C PHE A 40 0.30 4.37 9.74
N HIS A 41 0.62 3.42 10.60
CA HIS A 41 0.53 3.63 12.05
C HIS A 41 1.59 2.80 12.77
N ARG A 42 2.43 3.48 13.54
CA ARG A 42 3.40 2.85 14.43
C ARG A 42 3.35 3.51 15.80
N LYS A 43 3.33 2.70 16.84
CA LYS A 43 3.50 3.16 18.22
C LYS A 43 4.96 3.47 18.49
N ARG A 44 5.24 4.29 19.51
CA ARG A 44 6.58 4.67 19.92
C ARG A 44 7.51 3.48 20.16
N ASP A 45 7.00 2.41 20.77
CA ASP A 45 7.79 1.21 21.08
C ASP A 45 7.98 0.27 19.88
N ASN A 46 7.26 0.51 18.80
CA ASN A 46 7.37 -0.19 17.53
C ASN A 46 7.62 0.80 16.39
N CYS A 47 8.53 1.77 16.61
CA CYS A 47 8.92 2.75 15.60
C CYS A 47 9.61 2.08 14.41
N GLN A 48 9.57 2.75 13.27
CA GLN A 48 10.32 2.36 12.08
C GLN A 48 11.58 3.20 11.99
N THR A 49 12.72 2.56 11.79
CA THR A 49 13.97 3.27 11.48
C THR A 49 14.00 3.63 10.01
N LEU A 50 14.08 4.91 9.69
CA LEU A 50 14.35 5.42 8.35
C LEU A 50 15.83 5.71 8.21
N THR A 51 16.39 5.34 7.07
CA THR A 51 17.80 5.60 6.73
C THR A 51 17.88 6.48 5.48
N GLN A 52 19.08 6.85 5.09
CA GLN A 52 19.29 7.63 3.87
C GLN A 52 19.02 6.79 2.60
N GLU A 53 19.18 5.48 2.71
CA GLU A 53 18.95 4.50 1.65
C GLU A 53 17.46 4.09 1.57
N ASP A 54 16.75 4.11 2.71
CA ASP A 54 15.31 3.79 2.80
C ASP A 54 14.53 4.89 3.52
N LEU A 55 13.90 5.73 2.72
CA LEU A 55 13.10 6.88 3.15
C LEU A 55 11.61 6.55 3.25
N SER A 56 11.22 5.33 2.86
CA SER A 56 9.82 4.94 2.68
C SER A 56 9.21 4.47 4.00
N LEU A 57 8.01 4.94 4.30
CA LEU A 57 7.20 4.36 5.36
C LEU A 57 6.65 3.01 4.92
N VAL A 58 6.74 1.99 5.78
CA VAL A 58 6.11 0.68 5.56
C VAL A 58 4.62 0.82 5.80
N LEU A 59 3.87 0.95 4.71
CA LEU A 59 2.44 1.21 4.75
C LEU A 59 1.66 -0.01 5.23
N THR A 60 0.63 0.23 6.05
CA THR A 60 -0.24 -0.79 6.64
C THR A 60 -1.70 -0.68 6.21
N GLY A 61 -1.99 0.24 5.31
CA GLY A 61 -3.31 0.49 4.77
C GLY A 61 -3.26 1.05 3.35
N PRO A 62 -4.38 1.45 2.82
CA PRO A 62 -5.68 1.71 3.46
C PRO A 62 -6.43 0.43 3.87
N VAL A 63 -7.45 0.55 4.71
CA VAL A 63 -8.34 -0.55 5.10
C VAL A 63 -9.56 -0.69 4.19
N ARG A 64 -9.83 0.30 3.36
CA ARG A 64 -10.79 0.35 2.26
C ARG A 64 -10.29 1.27 1.16
N ALA A 65 -10.82 1.15 -0.04
CA ALA A 65 -10.52 2.09 -1.12
C ALA A 65 -10.81 3.54 -0.68
N VAL A 66 -9.99 4.46 -1.18
CA VAL A 66 -10.13 5.90 -0.90
C VAL A 66 -10.94 6.53 -2.02
N ASP A 67 -12.06 7.16 -1.67
CA ASP A 67 -12.88 7.92 -2.61
C ASP A 67 -12.17 9.24 -2.98
N LEU A 68 -12.07 9.53 -4.29
CA LEU A 68 -11.46 10.73 -4.83
C LEU A 68 -12.41 11.52 -5.75
N LEU A 69 -13.73 11.41 -5.56
CA LEU A 69 -14.69 12.27 -6.27
C LEU A 69 -14.56 13.73 -5.86
N ASP A 70 -14.23 13.96 -4.58
CA ASP A 70 -13.94 15.26 -3.99
C ASP A 70 -12.51 15.26 -3.45
N PRO A 71 -11.91 16.45 -3.18
CA PRO A 71 -10.63 16.53 -2.51
C PRO A 71 -10.60 15.77 -1.20
N VAL A 72 -9.57 14.95 -1.00
CA VAL A 72 -9.34 14.23 0.25
C VAL A 72 -8.35 14.97 1.13
N ILE A 73 -8.37 14.73 2.44
CA ILE A 73 -7.39 15.31 3.36
C ILE A 73 -6.30 14.29 3.66
N PHE A 74 -5.06 14.65 3.35
CA PHE A 74 -3.87 13.87 3.69
C PHE A 74 -3.36 14.30 5.07
N GLU A 75 -3.64 13.50 6.11
CA GLU A 75 -3.24 13.79 7.49
C GLU A 75 -1.93 13.10 7.83
N VAL A 76 -0.99 13.85 8.40
CA VAL A 76 0.28 13.33 8.89
C VAL A 76 0.54 13.85 10.31
N GLU A 77 0.78 12.94 11.24
CA GLU A 77 1.28 13.19 12.57
C GLU A 77 2.42 12.20 12.86
N LEU A 78 3.66 12.62 12.57
CA LEU A 78 4.85 11.81 12.77
C LEU A 78 5.78 12.45 13.78
N LYS A 79 6.43 11.62 14.59
CA LYS A 79 7.42 12.02 15.59
C LYS A 79 8.70 11.19 15.41
N VAL A 80 9.82 11.81 15.79
CA VAL A 80 11.11 11.14 15.95
C VAL A 80 11.27 10.77 17.41
N LYS A 81 11.52 9.49 17.66
CA LYS A 81 11.78 8.95 18.98
C LYS A 81 13.14 9.38 19.49
N SER A 82 13.19 9.87 20.72
CA SER A 82 14.40 10.15 21.50
C SER A 82 14.56 9.14 22.61
N ASN A 83 15.70 9.19 23.30
CA ASN A 83 15.96 8.33 24.47
C ASN A 83 14.92 8.56 25.58
N ILE A 84 14.44 9.80 25.72
CA ILE A 84 13.42 10.20 26.70
C ILE A 84 12.21 10.69 25.93
N GLU A 85 11.00 10.21 26.28
CA GLU A 85 9.76 10.52 25.55
C GLU A 85 9.46 12.03 25.51
N SER A 86 9.73 12.76 26.59
CA SER A 86 9.53 14.21 26.64
C SER A 86 10.43 15.00 25.68
N GLN A 87 11.45 14.36 25.09
CA GLN A 87 12.37 14.94 24.11
C GLN A 87 12.04 14.51 22.68
N ASP A 88 10.97 13.73 22.47
CA ASP A 88 10.53 13.36 21.14
C ASP A 88 10.16 14.61 20.35
N ARG A 89 10.57 14.65 19.10
CA ARG A 89 10.36 15.81 18.22
C ARG A 89 9.26 15.52 17.21
N VAL A 90 8.40 16.49 16.97
CA VAL A 90 7.43 16.41 15.88
C VAL A 90 8.19 16.47 14.55
N LEU A 91 8.22 15.36 13.81
CA LEU A 91 8.84 15.27 12.49
C LEU A 91 7.99 15.95 11.43
N SER A 92 6.71 15.58 11.36
CA SER A 92 5.76 16.13 10.43
C SER A 92 4.38 16.27 11.09
N LEU A 93 3.76 17.42 10.94
CA LEU A 93 2.37 17.66 11.34
C LEU A 93 1.72 18.51 10.25
N LEU A 94 0.82 17.92 9.49
CA LEU A 94 0.13 18.57 8.37
C LEU A 94 -1.18 17.87 8.01
N ALA A 95 -2.09 18.59 7.38
CA ALA A 95 -3.36 18.10 6.88
C ALA A 95 -3.78 18.85 5.59
N PRO A 96 -2.96 18.82 4.52
CA PRO A 96 -3.31 19.46 3.27
C PRO A 96 -4.40 18.72 2.51
N PRO A 97 -5.17 19.43 1.67
CA PRO A 97 -6.02 18.79 0.69
C PRO A 97 -5.15 18.13 -0.40
N LEU A 98 -5.65 17.01 -0.91
CA LEU A 98 -5.11 16.30 -2.05
C LEU A 98 -6.23 16.17 -3.09
N ASP A 99 -6.04 16.84 -4.21
CA ASP A 99 -6.97 16.85 -5.33
C ASP A 99 -6.50 15.91 -6.43
N SER A 100 -7.46 15.35 -7.17
CA SER A 100 -7.14 14.69 -8.43
C SER A 100 -6.52 15.69 -9.41
N PRO A 101 -5.43 15.37 -10.09
CA PRO A 101 -4.83 16.27 -11.07
C PRO A 101 -5.66 16.38 -12.35
N ALA A 102 -6.68 15.55 -12.52
CA ALA A 102 -7.27 15.30 -13.81
C ALA A 102 -8.77 15.50 -13.88
N LEU A 103 -9.17 16.34 -14.80
CA LEU A 103 -10.43 16.27 -15.55
C LEU A 103 -10.38 15.18 -16.64
N ILE A 104 -9.44 14.22 -16.53
CA ILE A 104 -9.16 13.21 -17.57
C ILE A 104 -9.87 11.92 -17.14
N PRO A 105 -10.63 11.27 -18.01
CA PRO A 105 -11.29 9.99 -17.72
C PRO A 105 -10.30 8.79 -17.84
N ASP A 106 -9.06 8.96 -17.40
CA ASP A 106 -8.03 7.94 -17.47
C ASP A 106 -7.30 7.81 -16.12
N SER A 107 -6.85 6.61 -15.83
CA SER A 107 -5.98 6.36 -14.68
C SER A 107 -4.61 7.02 -14.88
N CYS A 108 -4.14 7.69 -13.86
CA CYS A 108 -2.85 8.36 -13.92
C CYS A 108 -2.14 8.38 -12.57
N MET A 109 -0.83 8.33 -12.62
CA MET A 109 0.02 8.46 -11.43
C MET A 109 0.50 9.90 -11.28
N PHE A 110 0.61 10.37 -10.03
CA PHE A 110 1.17 11.67 -9.73
C PHE A 110 1.87 11.69 -8.37
N LYS A 111 2.73 12.69 -8.17
CA LYS A 111 3.46 12.92 -6.94
C LYS A 111 3.08 14.25 -6.33
N LYS A 112 2.98 14.29 -5.01
CA LYS A 112 2.78 15.51 -4.23
C LYS A 112 3.84 15.58 -3.13
N CYS A 113 4.40 16.79 -2.93
CA CYS A 113 5.33 17.08 -1.85
C CYS A 113 4.70 18.08 -0.89
N TYR A 114 4.75 17.76 0.40
CA TYR A 114 4.24 18.62 1.46
C TYR A 114 5.34 18.86 2.48
N THR A 115 5.66 20.12 2.74
CA THR A 115 6.71 20.50 3.69
C THR A 115 6.09 20.99 5.00
N SER A 116 6.51 20.36 6.07
CA SER A 116 6.25 20.80 7.45
C SER A 116 7.49 21.48 8.05
N LYS A 117 7.45 21.81 9.34
CA LYS A 117 8.55 22.53 10.00
C LYS A 117 9.89 21.77 9.95
N LEU A 118 9.88 20.44 10.08
CA LEU A 118 11.10 19.64 10.22
C LEU A 118 11.31 18.61 9.10
N SER A 119 10.35 18.42 8.21
CA SER A 119 10.45 17.43 7.14
C SER A 119 9.66 17.80 5.89
N THR A 120 10.05 17.21 4.77
CA THR A 120 9.28 17.17 3.54
C THR A 120 8.81 15.72 3.31
N MET A 121 7.50 15.57 3.12
CA MET A 121 6.86 14.31 2.78
C MET A 121 6.61 14.26 1.28
N GLU A 122 7.00 13.18 0.62
CA GLU A 122 6.63 12.86 -0.76
C GLU A 122 5.59 11.76 -0.75
N LEU A 123 4.50 11.99 -1.44
CA LEU A 123 3.40 11.05 -1.63
C LEU A 123 3.34 10.68 -3.10
N THR A 124 3.45 9.38 -3.42
CA THR A 124 3.21 8.84 -4.76
C THR A 124 1.86 8.14 -4.76
N VAL A 125 0.96 8.60 -5.64
CA VAL A 125 -0.43 8.14 -5.71
C VAL A 125 -0.88 7.97 -7.14
N GLY A 126 -1.92 7.14 -7.34
CA GLY A 126 -2.64 7.00 -8.61
C GLY A 126 -4.11 7.41 -8.44
N HIS A 127 -4.60 8.19 -9.39
CA HIS A 127 -6.02 8.28 -9.64
C HIS A 127 -6.41 7.05 -10.47
N ILE A 128 -7.22 6.16 -9.93
CA ILE A 128 -7.71 4.97 -10.61
C ILE A 128 -9.13 5.26 -11.07
N PHE A 129 -9.29 5.40 -12.39
CA PHE A 129 -10.56 5.73 -13.01
C PHE A 129 -11.45 4.49 -13.04
N TYR A 130 -12.75 4.65 -12.89
CA TYR A 130 -13.76 3.58 -12.94
C TYR A 130 -13.30 2.28 -12.24
N SER A 131 -13.07 2.39 -10.96
CA SER A 131 -12.35 1.39 -10.17
C SER A 131 -13.23 0.64 -9.17
N LEU A 132 -12.82 -0.58 -8.88
CA LEU A 132 -13.34 -1.45 -7.84
C LEU A 132 -12.33 -1.54 -6.69
N GLU A 133 -12.82 -1.87 -5.51
CA GLU A 133 -11.99 -2.29 -4.39
C GLU A 133 -11.69 -3.78 -4.50
N ALA A 134 -10.42 -4.12 -4.39
CA ALA A 134 -9.93 -5.49 -4.30
C ALA A 134 -9.28 -5.71 -2.93
N THR A 135 -9.84 -6.61 -2.12
CA THR A 135 -9.23 -7.07 -0.87
C THR A 135 -8.52 -8.40 -1.11
N ILE A 136 -7.20 -8.41 -0.96
CA ILE A 136 -6.32 -9.54 -1.27
C ILE A 136 -5.97 -10.28 0.02
N SER A 137 -6.03 -11.62 -0.05
CA SER A 137 -5.50 -12.52 0.97
C SER A 137 -4.70 -13.65 0.33
N VAL A 138 -3.66 -14.12 1.02
CA VAL A 138 -2.78 -15.18 0.54
C VAL A 138 -2.69 -16.27 1.60
N LYS A 139 -2.89 -17.52 1.18
CA LYS A 139 -2.85 -18.69 2.04
C LYS A 139 -1.92 -19.76 1.46
N VAL A 140 -1.05 -20.33 2.28
CA VAL A 140 -0.24 -21.50 1.93
C VAL A 140 -1.16 -22.71 1.82
N ILE A 141 -1.11 -23.42 0.68
CA ILE A 141 -1.93 -24.63 0.42
C ILE A 141 -1.08 -25.89 0.29
N GLU A 142 0.21 -25.76 -0.04
CA GLU A 142 1.14 -26.88 -0.15
C GLU A 142 2.57 -26.40 0.16
N GLY A 143 3.37 -27.27 0.79
CA GLY A 143 4.72 -26.95 1.20
C GLY A 143 4.79 -26.06 2.43
N SER A 144 5.88 -25.34 2.58
CA SER A 144 6.07 -24.37 3.68
C SER A 144 7.00 -23.25 3.25
N TRP A 145 6.80 -22.08 3.85
CA TRP A 145 7.70 -20.96 3.60
C TRP A 145 9.07 -21.19 4.22
N LEU A 146 10.13 -20.89 3.46
CA LEU A 146 11.50 -21.07 3.93
C LEU A 146 11.97 -19.89 4.78
N GLU A 147 12.60 -20.18 5.93
CA GLU A 147 13.01 -19.15 6.90
C GLU A 147 14.08 -18.18 6.37
N ASP A 148 14.87 -18.57 5.36
CA ASP A 148 15.98 -17.80 4.81
C ASP A 148 15.62 -17.10 3.47
N SER A 149 14.36 -16.85 3.20
CA SER A 149 13.93 -16.16 1.99
C SER A 149 13.59 -14.70 2.24
N HIS A 150 13.93 -13.82 1.30
CA HIS A 150 13.53 -12.42 1.29
C HIS A 150 12.90 -12.05 -0.05
N GLY A 151 12.08 -11.03 -0.02
CA GLY A 151 11.33 -10.59 -1.19
C GLY A 151 10.11 -9.76 -0.83
N GLN A 152 9.13 -9.80 -1.71
CA GLN A 152 7.90 -9.05 -1.53
C GLN A 152 6.71 -9.65 -2.27
N PHE A 153 5.52 -9.41 -1.72
CA PHE A 153 4.25 -9.54 -2.42
C PHE A 153 3.83 -8.16 -2.91
N THR A 154 3.39 -8.08 -4.15
CA THR A 154 2.96 -6.84 -4.77
C THR A 154 1.65 -7.01 -5.52
N ALA A 155 0.96 -5.89 -5.76
CA ALA A 155 -0.17 -5.81 -6.68
C ALA A 155 0.04 -4.66 -7.68
N SER A 156 -0.38 -4.85 -8.91
CA SER A 156 -0.37 -3.84 -9.98
C SER A 156 -1.58 -4.01 -10.89
N THR A 157 -1.90 -2.98 -11.66
CA THR A 157 -2.91 -2.99 -12.72
C THR A 157 -2.26 -2.69 -14.07
N ASP A 158 -2.90 -3.08 -15.16
CA ASP A 158 -2.34 -2.88 -16.51
C ASP A 158 -2.19 -1.40 -16.86
N SER A 159 -3.03 -0.52 -16.32
CA SER A 159 -3.01 0.93 -16.61
C SER A 159 -1.89 1.70 -15.90
N ILE A 160 -1.30 1.15 -14.81
CA ILE A 160 -0.18 1.73 -14.08
C ILE A 160 0.94 0.69 -13.96
N GLU A 161 1.70 0.51 -15.04
CA GLU A 161 2.77 -0.50 -15.13
C GLU A 161 4.02 -0.14 -14.32
N ASP A 162 4.32 1.16 -14.17
CA ASP A 162 5.59 1.65 -13.60
C ASP A 162 5.68 1.52 -12.08
N GLU A 163 4.55 1.35 -11.38
CA GLU A 163 4.51 1.29 -9.91
C GLU A 163 3.68 0.11 -9.42
N LYS A 164 4.21 -0.57 -8.42
CA LYS A 164 3.53 -1.69 -7.76
C LYS A 164 3.16 -1.30 -6.32
N VAL A 165 1.98 -1.73 -5.88
CA VAL A 165 1.57 -1.65 -4.49
C VAL A 165 2.27 -2.76 -3.71
N VAL A 166 3.16 -2.43 -2.78
CA VAL A 166 3.78 -3.43 -1.91
C VAL A 166 2.74 -3.87 -0.87
N LEU A 167 2.33 -5.14 -0.95
CA LEU A 167 1.41 -5.76 0.00
C LEU A 167 2.12 -6.25 1.25
N LEU A 168 3.33 -6.81 1.07
CA LEU A 168 4.21 -7.27 2.13
C LEU A 168 5.64 -7.29 1.61
N GLY A 169 6.55 -6.57 2.27
CA GLY A 169 7.99 -6.78 2.14
C GLY A 169 8.49 -7.66 3.28
N PHE A 170 9.32 -8.65 2.99
CA PHE A 170 9.92 -9.51 3.99
C PHE A 170 11.42 -9.62 3.75
N GLY A 171 12.18 -9.33 4.81
CA GLY A 171 13.61 -9.53 4.90
C GLY A 171 13.94 -10.46 6.06
N ASP A 172 15.20 -10.86 6.20
CA ASP A 172 15.70 -11.69 7.30
C ASP A 172 14.93 -13.01 7.54
N GLY A 173 14.31 -13.53 6.48
CA GLY A 173 13.85 -14.91 6.41
C GLY A 173 12.48 -15.21 7.02
N LYS A 174 11.70 -14.24 7.47
CA LYS A 174 10.40 -14.54 8.08
C LYS A 174 9.24 -13.82 7.39
N VAL A 175 8.45 -14.61 6.67
CA VAL A 175 7.11 -14.19 6.27
C VAL A 175 6.20 -14.32 7.50
N PRO A 176 5.48 -13.26 7.89
CA PRO A 176 4.55 -13.34 9.02
C PRO A 176 3.37 -14.25 8.66
N LEU A 177 3.16 -15.31 9.44
CA LEU A 177 2.11 -16.30 9.27
C LEU A 177 1.17 -16.33 10.48
N ASP A 178 -0.12 -16.51 10.21
CA ASP A 178 -1.14 -16.91 11.18
C ASP A 178 -1.79 -18.21 10.68
N GLY A 179 -1.35 -19.33 11.27
CA GLY A 179 -1.61 -20.65 10.68
C GLY A 179 -1.03 -20.75 9.27
N ASP A 180 -1.88 -21.01 8.27
CA ASP A 180 -1.49 -21.04 6.87
C ASP A 180 -1.63 -19.69 6.17
N ASN A 181 -2.18 -18.66 6.84
CA ASN A 181 -2.41 -17.36 6.21
C ASN A 181 -1.15 -16.50 6.29
N ILE A 182 -0.75 -15.92 5.14
CA ILE A 182 0.29 -14.90 5.08
C ILE A 182 -0.31 -13.57 5.53
N LEU A 183 0.26 -12.97 6.58
CA LEU A 183 -0.18 -11.69 7.10
C LEU A 183 0.38 -10.55 6.25
N LEU A 184 -0.38 -10.12 5.26
CA LEU A 184 -0.03 -8.97 4.43
C LEU A 184 -0.03 -7.69 5.28
N SER A 185 0.93 -6.80 5.06
CA SER A 185 0.95 -5.46 5.67
C SER A 185 -0.17 -4.58 5.13
N ARG A 186 -0.50 -4.77 3.85
CA ARG A 186 -1.60 -4.12 3.13
C ARG A 186 -2.36 -5.17 2.35
N SER A 187 -3.68 -5.05 2.31
CA SER A 187 -4.53 -6.00 1.61
C SER A 187 -5.51 -5.35 0.62
N VAL A 188 -5.72 -4.04 0.72
CA VAL A 188 -6.68 -3.33 -0.12
C VAL A 188 -5.95 -2.56 -1.22
N VAL A 189 -6.40 -2.77 -2.45
CA VAL A 189 -5.96 -2.06 -3.66
C VAL A 189 -7.16 -1.64 -4.50
N SER A 190 -6.97 -0.60 -5.32
CA SER A 190 -7.91 -0.18 -6.34
C SER A 190 -7.52 -0.81 -7.67
N ALA A 191 -8.50 -1.33 -8.40
CA ALA A 191 -8.29 -1.88 -9.75
C ALA A 191 -9.35 -1.34 -10.69
N GLU A 192 -8.97 -1.00 -11.93
CA GLU A 192 -9.92 -0.60 -12.96
C GLU A 192 -10.88 -1.73 -13.28
N TYR A 193 -12.11 -1.38 -13.62
CA TYR A 193 -13.15 -2.35 -13.93
C TYR A 193 -12.84 -3.19 -15.19
N GLU A 194 -12.22 -2.60 -16.20
CA GLU A 194 -11.95 -3.23 -17.51
C GLU A 194 -10.52 -3.75 -17.66
N GLU A 195 -9.67 -3.57 -16.64
CA GLU A 195 -8.26 -3.96 -16.65
C GLU A 195 -8.01 -5.15 -15.71
N HIS A 196 -6.82 -5.74 -15.77
CA HIS A 196 -6.46 -6.84 -14.88
C HIS A 196 -5.77 -6.35 -13.61
N LEU A 197 -6.09 -7.03 -12.50
CA LEU A 197 -5.30 -6.98 -11.28
C LEU A 197 -4.28 -8.12 -11.30
N ILE A 198 -3.02 -7.77 -11.16
CA ILE A 198 -1.91 -8.73 -11.12
C ILE A 198 -1.36 -8.77 -9.69
N VAL A 199 -1.42 -9.93 -9.05
CA VAL A 199 -0.80 -10.17 -7.74
C VAL A 199 0.45 -11.01 -7.96
N SER A 200 1.60 -10.49 -7.50
CA SER A 200 2.90 -11.12 -7.73
C SER A 200 3.63 -11.39 -6.42
N VAL A 201 4.46 -12.41 -6.42
CA VAL A 201 5.48 -12.66 -5.40
C VAL A 201 6.84 -12.72 -6.07
N ASN A 202 7.78 -11.96 -5.54
CA ASN A 202 9.21 -12.07 -5.89
C ASN A 202 9.96 -12.51 -4.64
N THR A 203 10.70 -13.59 -4.72
CA THR A 203 11.44 -14.15 -3.58
C THR A 203 12.79 -14.69 -4.01
N ARG A 204 13.77 -14.58 -3.10
CA ARG A 204 15.14 -15.11 -3.25
C ARG A 204 15.55 -15.80 -1.96
N GLN A 205 16.27 -16.91 -2.07
CA GLN A 205 16.89 -17.60 -0.94
C GLN A 205 18.27 -17.03 -0.63
N SER A 206 18.57 -16.81 0.66
CA SER A 206 19.84 -16.19 1.08
C SER A 206 21.07 -17.11 0.98
N LYS A 207 20.88 -18.44 1.03
CA LYS A 207 21.97 -19.41 1.22
C LYS A 207 22.63 -19.91 -0.05
N LYS A 208 22.10 -19.59 -1.22
CA LYS A 208 22.69 -20.01 -2.48
C LYS A 208 23.14 -18.78 -3.27
N ALA A 209 24.44 -18.64 -3.44
CA ALA A 209 25.07 -17.53 -4.17
C ALA A 209 24.68 -17.46 -5.68
N GLU A 210 24.01 -18.48 -6.20
CA GLU A 210 23.59 -18.63 -7.60
C GLU A 210 22.07 -18.76 -7.77
N ASP A 211 21.25 -18.61 -6.69
CA ASP A 211 19.81 -18.73 -6.84
C ASP A 211 19.23 -17.48 -7.50
N GLU A 212 18.68 -17.67 -8.67
CA GLU A 212 17.86 -16.69 -9.36
C GLU A 212 16.64 -16.32 -8.49
N ALA A 213 16.26 -15.07 -8.53
CA ALA A 213 15.01 -14.64 -7.92
C ALA A 213 13.84 -15.35 -8.63
N VAL A 214 12.96 -15.96 -7.86
CA VAL A 214 11.72 -16.54 -8.38
C VAL A 214 10.66 -15.46 -8.36
N GLU A 215 10.09 -15.16 -9.53
CA GLU A 215 8.94 -14.25 -9.66
C GLU A 215 7.75 -15.04 -10.22
N GLU A 216 6.64 -15.02 -9.48
CA GLU A 216 5.37 -15.63 -9.86
C GLU A 216 4.24 -14.63 -9.78
N HIS A 217 3.24 -14.77 -10.63
CA HIS A 217 2.09 -13.87 -10.66
C HIS A 217 0.79 -14.61 -10.94
N ALA A 218 -0.30 -14.06 -10.39
CA ALA A 218 -1.66 -14.48 -10.67
C ALA A 218 -2.43 -13.27 -11.21
N VAL A 219 -3.17 -13.46 -12.29
CA VAL A 219 -3.94 -12.42 -12.99
C VAL A 219 -5.41 -12.61 -12.68
N PHE A 220 -6.09 -11.51 -12.36
CA PHE A 220 -7.50 -11.50 -11.98
C PHE A 220 -8.26 -10.49 -12.84
N THR A 221 -9.35 -10.95 -13.44
CA THR A 221 -10.35 -10.06 -14.05
C THR A 221 -11.26 -9.55 -12.94
N PRO A 222 -11.44 -8.23 -12.79
CA PRO A 222 -12.31 -7.65 -11.78
C PRO A 222 -13.76 -8.11 -11.91
N LEU A 223 -14.42 -8.23 -10.77
CA LEU A 223 -15.85 -8.55 -10.65
C LEU A 223 -16.54 -7.44 -9.88
N ASN A 224 -17.77 -7.09 -10.25
CA ASN A 224 -18.56 -6.10 -9.50
C ASN A 224 -18.67 -6.44 -8.01
N MET A 225 -18.80 -7.72 -7.71
CA MET A 225 -18.78 -8.27 -6.36
C MET A 225 -18.44 -9.76 -6.40
N GLY A 226 -17.97 -10.30 -5.28
CA GLY A 226 -17.67 -11.71 -5.13
C GLY A 226 -16.21 -11.99 -4.90
N ARG A 227 -15.74 -13.16 -5.29
CA ARG A 227 -14.36 -13.60 -5.06
C ARG A 227 -13.78 -14.27 -6.29
N SER A 228 -12.52 -13.96 -6.55
CA SER A 228 -11.67 -14.66 -7.54
C SER A 228 -10.56 -15.39 -6.82
N TYR A 229 -10.08 -16.49 -7.40
CA TYR A 229 -9.04 -17.33 -6.85
C TYR A 229 -7.93 -17.53 -7.87
N GLY A 230 -6.69 -17.48 -7.43
CA GLY A 230 -5.51 -17.73 -8.23
C GLY A 230 -4.45 -18.48 -7.41
N GLU A 231 -3.39 -18.92 -8.04
CA GLU A 231 -2.31 -19.67 -7.39
C GLU A 231 -0.95 -19.03 -7.70
N LEU A 232 -0.04 -19.05 -6.71
CA LEU A 232 1.37 -18.70 -6.86
C LEU A 232 2.20 -19.90 -6.43
N ASN A 233 3.18 -20.29 -7.23
CA ASN A 233 4.03 -21.44 -6.95
C ASN A 233 5.52 -21.07 -7.04
N VAL A 234 6.16 -20.89 -5.91
CA VAL A 234 7.59 -20.54 -5.82
C VAL A 234 8.50 -21.77 -5.67
N GLY A 235 7.99 -22.94 -6.02
CA GLY A 235 8.72 -24.21 -5.99
C GLY A 235 8.70 -24.91 -4.63
N PHE A 236 9.07 -24.24 -3.56
CA PHE A 236 9.06 -24.80 -2.20
C PHE A 236 7.72 -24.57 -1.46
N CYS A 237 6.90 -23.66 -1.98
CA CYS A 237 5.62 -23.28 -1.37
C CYS A 237 4.62 -22.95 -2.48
N LYS A 238 3.43 -23.52 -2.39
CA LYS A 238 2.28 -23.19 -3.23
C LYS A 238 1.25 -22.44 -2.40
N MET A 239 0.74 -21.35 -2.94
CA MET A 239 -0.15 -20.43 -2.25
C MET A 239 -1.41 -20.20 -3.07
N GLN A 240 -2.55 -20.08 -2.40
CA GLN A 240 -3.78 -19.59 -2.97
C GLN A 240 -3.90 -18.09 -2.70
N VAL A 241 -4.10 -17.31 -3.74
CA VAL A 241 -4.49 -15.90 -3.67
C VAL A 241 -6.01 -15.83 -3.80
N THR A 242 -6.64 -15.14 -2.88
CA THR A 242 -8.08 -14.81 -2.95
C THR A 242 -8.22 -13.31 -3.07
N VAL A 243 -8.97 -12.84 -4.06
CA VAL A 243 -9.34 -11.44 -4.23
C VAL A 243 -10.84 -11.33 -3.99
N ALA A 244 -11.23 -10.59 -2.96
CA ALA A 244 -12.61 -10.22 -2.71
C ALA A 244 -12.88 -8.84 -3.33
N TRP A 245 -13.89 -8.78 -4.19
CA TRP A 245 -14.25 -7.61 -4.97
C TRP A 245 -15.46 -6.89 -4.37
N SER A 246 -15.41 -5.57 -4.34
CA SER A 246 -16.54 -4.73 -3.98
C SER A 246 -16.52 -3.41 -4.76
N GLU A 247 -17.69 -2.86 -5.00
CA GLU A 247 -17.83 -1.54 -5.59
C GLU A 247 -17.48 -0.47 -4.54
N ALA A 248 -16.44 0.30 -4.80
CA ALA A 248 -15.97 1.32 -3.88
C ALA A 248 -16.92 2.52 -3.73
N LEU A 249 -17.81 2.77 -4.70
CA LEU A 249 -18.48 4.07 -4.89
C LEU A 249 -19.99 4.06 -5.06
N LEU A 250 -20.66 2.91 -5.22
CA LEU A 250 -22.09 2.88 -5.60
C LEU A 250 -23.08 3.21 -4.47
N LEU A 251 -22.66 3.46 -3.25
CA LEU A 251 -23.58 3.80 -2.16
C LEU A 251 -24.08 5.24 -2.16
N ARG A 252 -23.60 6.12 -3.06
CA ARG A 252 -23.99 7.53 -3.10
C ARG A 252 -24.86 7.97 -4.28
N SER A 253 -24.98 7.21 -5.33
CA SER A 253 -25.75 7.69 -6.48
C SER A 253 -26.89 6.79 -6.86
N GLY A 254 -28.11 7.31 -6.69
CA GLY A 254 -29.22 6.99 -7.58
C GLY A 254 -28.97 7.49 -9.02
N MET A 255 -27.73 7.50 -9.48
CA MET A 255 -27.35 7.71 -10.88
C MET A 255 -27.39 6.36 -11.59
N THR A 256 -28.54 6.01 -12.09
CA THR A 256 -28.67 5.05 -13.18
C THR A 256 -27.89 5.59 -14.37
N MET A 257 -26.69 5.08 -14.61
CA MET A 257 -26.12 5.17 -15.95
C MET A 257 -26.92 4.21 -16.82
N GLU A 258 -27.79 4.75 -17.69
CA GLU A 258 -28.31 4.00 -18.81
C GLU A 258 -27.12 3.61 -19.69
N VAL A 259 -26.71 2.35 -19.61
CA VAL A 259 -25.85 1.73 -20.60
C VAL A 259 -26.70 1.55 -21.83
N SER A 260 -26.54 2.44 -22.81
CA SER A 260 -27.10 2.22 -24.16
C SER A 260 -26.38 1.03 -24.76
N LEU A 261 -27.15 -0.05 -25.00
CA LEU A 261 -26.77 -1.23 -25.77
C LEU A 261 -26.41 -0.89 -27.21
#